data_adee539a52b9d3bb1351c2af08cc6b89
#
_entry.id   adee539a52b9d3bb1351c2af08cc6b89
#
_cell.length_a   1.000
_cell.length_b   1.000
_cell.length_c   1.000
_cell.angle_alpha   90.00
_cell.angle_beta   90.00
_cell.angle_gamma   90.00
#
_symmetry.space_group_name_H-M   'P 1'
#
loop_
_entity.id
_entity.type
_entity.pdbx_description
1 polymer ?
#
loop_
_entity_poly.entity_id
_entity_poly.type
_entity_poly.pdbx_seq_one_letter_code
_entity_poly.pdbx_strand_id
1 'polypeptide(L)'
;NDMDKILPVINEDGSDSAMLDNYLQFLHLSGFSLPRAVMMTIPEPWENNTEMKPEMRKFYEYHSCITEPWDGPAAVAFTDGKLVGATLDRNGLRPARYYVTSDDMIILSSEVGVTDVDESKIIRKERLHPGKMLLIDTEKGKIISDEEIKEYEATHKPYAHWVDKTLVDIENLPKSRDKGDTWHDLIESIKSAAVGNRHYDLILRSTIELENMFVNRENGEDTLPLLTRQKAFGYSWEDVNNTIKEIVLKADDPIGAMGTD
;
A
#
# COMPACT_ATOMS: atom_id res chain seq x y z
N ASN A 1 25.87 -8.14 -12.29
CA ASN A 1 24.81 -7.16 -12.36
C ASN A 1 24.80 -6.34 -11.07
N ASP A 2 24.63 -5.00 -11.16
CA ASP A 2 24.65 -4.17 -9.94
C ASP A 2 23.43 -4.46 -9.03
N MET A 3 22.32 -4.90 -9.60
CA MET A 3 21.15 -5.37 -8.82
C MET A 3 21.48 -6.55 -7.91
N ASP A 4 22.38 -7.46 -8.33
CA ASP A 4 22.74 -8.63 -7.51
C ASP A 4 23.50 -8.24 -6.22
N LYS A 5 24.03 -7.00 -6.17
CA LYS A 5 24.78 -6.48 -5.02
C LYS A 5 23.85 -5.95 -3.91
N ILE A 6 22.63 -5.58 -4.24
CA ILE A 6 21.66 -5.01 -3.30
C ILE A 6 20.57 -6.01 -2.88
N LEU A 7 20.50 -7.18 -3.51
CA LEU A 7 19.55 -8.23 -3.14
C LEU A 7 20.15 -9.16 -2.06
N PRO A 8 19.36 -9.59 -1.07
CA PRO A 8 17.96 -9.18 -0.85
C PRO A 8 17.87 -7.79 -0.20
N VAL A 9 16.97 -6.95 -0.68
CA VAL A 9 16.69 -5.62 -0.09
C VAL A 9 15.94 -5.78 1.24
N ILE A 10 15.01 -6.73 1.28
CA ILE A 10 14.15 -7.00 2.41
C ILE A 10 14.71 -8.18 3.21
N ASN A 11 14.79 -8.04 4.51
CA ASN A 11 15.09 -9.15 5.40
C ASN A 11 13.83 -10.01 5.59
N GLU A 12 13.74 -11.10 4.87
CA GLU A 12 12.58 -12.01 4.88
C GLU A 12 12.34 -12.69 6.24
N ASP A 13 13.38 -12.78 7.08
CA ASP A 13 13.27 -13.31 8.45
C ASP A 13 12.89 -12.22 9.48
N GLY A 14 12.72 -10.98 9.04
CA GLY A 14 12.35 -9.85 9.87
C GLY A 14 10.85 -9.80 10.18
N SER A 15 10.48 -8.96 11.16
CA SER A 15 9.08 -8.59 11.37
C SER A 15 8.58 -7.71 10.23
N ASP A 16 7.26 -7.62 10.04
CA ASP A 16 6.63 -6.76 9.02
C ASP A 16 7.12 -5.31 9.12
N SER A 17 7.27 -4.78 10.35
CA SER A 17 7.80 -3.45 10.58
C SER A 17 9.27 -3.30 10.16
N ALA A 18 10.09 -4.35 10.32
CA ALA A 18 11.47 -4.35 9.85
C ALA A 18 11.54 -4.41 8.32
N MET A 19 10.64 -5.16 7.69
CA MET A 19 10.52 -5.19 6.23
C MET A 19 10.10 -3.83 5.69
N LEU A 20 9.14 -3.16 6.33
CA LEU A 20 8.73 -1.80 5.98
C LEU A 20 9.89 -0.80 6.11
N ASP A 21 10.68 -0.90 7.17
CA ASP A 21 11.86 -0.05 7.38
C ASP A 21 12.90 -0.25 6.27
N ASN A 22 13.21 -1.50 5.91
CA ASN A 22 14.08 -1.81 4.78
C ASN A 22 13.57 -1.22 3.47
N TYR A 23 12.25 -1.31 3.24
CA TYR A 23 11.65 -0.81 2.02
C TYR A 23 11.67 0.73 1.96
N LEU A 24 11.33 1.41 3.04
CA LEU A 24 11.42 2.87 3.15
C LEU A 24 12.85 3.37 2.94
N GLN A 25 13.83 2.70 3.55
CA GLN A 25 15.24 3.00 3.36
C GLN A 25 15.66 2.82 1.90
N PHE A 26 15.27 1.73 1.26
CA PHE A 26 15.55 1.48 -0.14
C PHE A 26 14.97 2.56 -1.05
N LEU A 27 13.71 2.94 -0.84
CA LEU A 27 13.08 4.02 -1.59
C LEU A 27 13.82 5.35 -1.41
N HIS A 28 14.17 5.69 -0.16
CA HIS A 28 14.88 6.92 0.14
C HIS A 28 16.27 6.95 -0.51
N LEU A 29 17.04 5.88 -0.41
CA LEU A 29 18.36 5.74 -1.06
C LEU A 29 18.25 5.71 -2.59
N SER A 30 17.09 5.33 -3.13
CA SER A 30 16.81 5.39 -4.57
C SER A 30 16.41 6.79 -5.05
N GLY A 31 16.42 7.80 -4.18
CA GLY A 31 16.17 9.20 -4.51
C GLY A 31 14.73 9.67 -4.31
N PHE A 32 13.89 8.88 -3.63
CA PHE A 32 12.59 9.36 -3.19
C PHE A 32 12.74 10.23 -1.94
N SER A 33 11.97 11.32 -1.86
CA SER A 33 11.89 12.05 -0.59
C SER A 33 11.27 11.13 0.47
N LEU A 34 11.71 11.27 1.72
CA LEU A 34 11.19 10.41 2.79
C LEU A 34 9.68 10.57 3.00
N PRO A 35 9.10 11.78 2.97
CA PRO A 35 7.63 11.94 3.00
C PRO A 35 6.94 11.21 1.84
N ARG A 36 7.47 11.28 0.63
CA ARG A 36 6.91 10.58 -0.53
C ARG A 36 6.96 9.06 -0.34
N ALA A 37 8.09 8.52 0.11
CA ALA A 37 8.23 7.09 0.38
C ALA A 37 7.20 6.62 1.40
N VAL A 38 6.98 7.39 2.47
CA VAL A 38 5.96 7.10 3.48
C VAL A 38 4.55 7.19 2.92
N MET A 39 4.24 8.22 2.11
CA MET A 39 2.91 8.35 1.48
C MET A 39 2.61 7.22 0.48
N MET A 40 3.62 6.70 -0.20
CA MET A 40 3.47 5.56 -1.12
C MET A 40 3.15 4.27 -0.37
N THR A 41 3.82 4.04 0.75
CA THR A 41 3.73 2.80 1.52
C THR A 41 2.58 2.79 2.51
N ILE A 42 2.22 3.94 3.06
CA ILE A 42 1.12 4.12 4.02
C ILE A 42 0.17 5.19 3.47
N PRO A 43 -0.54 4.91 2.37
CA PRO A 43 -1.45 5.88 1.77
C PRO A 43 -2.68 6.12 2.64
N GLU A 44 -3.21 7.34 2.59
CA GLU A 44 -4.54 7.60 3.11
C GLU A 44 -5.61 6.92 2.23
N PRO A 45 -6.85 6.71 2.72
CA PRO A 45 -7.93 6.20 1.91
C PRO A 45 -8.24 7.15 0.73
N TRP A 46 -7.92 6.75 -0.49
CA TRP A 46 -8.00 7.62 -1.67
C TRP A 46 -9.01 7.16 -2.72
N GLU A 47 -9.25 5.86 -2.85
CA GLU A 47 -10.04 5.29 -3.95
C GLU A 47 -11.47 5.83 -4.00
N ASN A 48 -12.15 5.86 -2.86
CA ASN A 48 -13.54 6.29 -2.73
C ASN A 48 -13.69 7.72 -2.17
N ASN A 49 -12.59 8.45 -2.01
CA ASN A 49 -12.62 9.81 -1.49
C ASN A 49 -12.94 10.82 -2.61
N THR A 50 -14.20 11.21 -2.73
CA THR A 50 -14.67 12.16 -3.75
C THR A 50 -14.21 13.60 -3.51
N GLU A 51 -13.78 13.94 -2.30
CA GLU A 51 -13.32 15.28 -1.93
C GLU A 51 -11.81 15.47 -2.16
N MET A 52 -11.09 14.38 -2.43
CA MET A 52 -9.65 14.43 -2.68
C MET A 52 -9.34 15.18 -3.98
N LYS A 53 -8.35 16.08 -3.92
CA LYS A 53 -7.85 16.80 -5.11
C LYS A 53 -7.44 15.81 -6.20
N PRO A 54 -7.74 16.08 -7.47
CA PRO A 54 -7.41 15.17 -8.59
C PRO A 54 -5.92 14.81 -8.67
N GLU A 55 -5.03 15.77 -8.42
CA GLU A 55 -3.58 15.59 -8.46
C GLU A 55 -3.12 14.58 -7.39
N MET A 56 -3.72 14.65 -6.20
CA MET A 56 -3.42 13.74 -5.11
C MET A 56 -3.94 12.33 -5.41
N ARG A 57 -5.13 12.23 -5.99
CA ARG A 57 -5.67 10.94 -6.45
C ARG A 57 -4.75 10.30 -7.48
N LYS A 58 -4.27 11.07 -8.46
CA LYS A 58 -3.34 10.59 -9.49
C LYS A 58 -1.96 10.22 -8.93
N PHE A 59 -1.53 10.90 -7.88
CA PHE A 59 -0.33 10.50 -7.14
C PHE A 59 -0.50 9.09 -6.54
N TYR A 60 -1.57 8.83 -5.81
CA TYR A 60 -1.81 7.52 -5.21
C TYR A 60 -2.07 6.44 -6.26
N GLU A 61 -2.84 6.74 -7.30
CA GLU A 61 -3.09 5.82 -8.42
C GLU A 61 -1.79 5.40 -9.11
N TYR A 62 -0.88 6.34 -9.36
CA TYR A 62 0.44 6.03 -9.91
C TYR A 62 1.26 5.12 -8.98
N HIS A 63 1.33 5.46 -7.70
CA HIS A 63 2.16 4.73 -6.76
C HIS A 63 1.59 3.35 -6.38
N SER A 64 0.27 3.18 -6.43
CA SER A 64 -0.36 1.87 -6.24
C SER A 64 0.02 0.84 -7.33
N CYS A 65 0.48 1.30 -8.50
CA CYS A 65 1.04 0.42 -9.53
C CYS A 65 2.49 -0.03 -9.24
N ILE A 66 3.16 0.62 -8.28
CA ILE A 66 4.58 0.37 -7.97
C ILE A 66 4.73 -0.49 -6.72
N THR A 67 3.88 -0.24 -5.72
CA THR A 67 3.98 -0.88 -4.41
C THR A 67 2.60 -1.15 -3.82
N GLU A 68 2.50 -2.26 -3.12
CA GLU A 68 1.33 -2.54 -2.29
C GLU A 68 1.33 -1.65 -1.04
N PRO A 69 0.17 -1.15 -0.60
CA PRO A 69 0.08 -0.36 0.61
C PRO A 69 0.28 -1.23 1.85
N TRP A 70 0.82 -0.62 2.91
CA TRP A 70 0.84 -1.22 4.23
C TRP A 70 -0.59 -1.54 4.68
N ASP A 71 -0.79 -2.74 5.16
CA ASP A 71 -2.02 -3.16 5.80
C ASP A 71 -1.74 -3.56 7.25
N GLY A 72 -2.50 -2.98 8.16
CA GLY A 72 -2.37 -3.20 9.60
C GLY A 72 -2.20 -1.94 10.42
N PRO A 73 -2.38 -2.03 11.77
CA PRO A 73 -2.23 -0.89 12.68
C PRO A 73 -0.79 -0.42 12.76
N ALA A 74 -0.55 0.85 12.47
CA ALA A 74 0.78 1.46 12.54
C ALA A 74 0.77 2.88 13.10
N ALA A 75 1.80 3.19 13.88
CA ALA A 75 2.24 4.54 14.18
C ALA A 75 3.72 4.59 13.89
N VAL A 76 4.09 5.29 12.83
CA VAL A 76 5.46 5.28 12.29
C VAL A 76 6.07 6.65 12.51
N ALA A 77 7.21 6.68 13.17
CA ALA A 77 8.10 7.84 13.22
C ALA A 77 9.30 7.59 12.30
N PHE A 78 9.72 8.60 11.57
CA PHE A 78 10.80 8.49 10.59
C PHE A 78 11.67 9.73 10.57
N THR A 79 12.92 9.56 10.15
CA THR A 79 13.88 10.68 10.01
C THR A 79 14.98 10.34 9.00
N ASP A 80 15.47 11.35 8.31
CA ASP A 80 16.68 11.30 7.48
C ASP A 80 17.85 12.13 8.09
N GLY A 81 17.68 12.58 9.34
CA GLY A 81 18.63 13.43 10.05
C GLY A 81 18.37 14.92 9.88
N LYS A 82 17.51 15.35 8.96
CA LYS A 82 17.10 16.74 8.71
C LYS A 82 15.59 16.92 8.86
N LEU A 83 14.86 15.97 8.33
CA LEU A 83 13.41 15.87 8.49
C LEU A 83 13.10 14.87 9.59
N VAL A 84 12.15 15.20 10.42
CA VAL A 84 11.55 14.28 11.40
C VAL A 84 10.05 14.27 11.14
N GLY A 85 9.49 13.08 10.98
CA GLY A 85 8.07 12.96 10.70
C GLY A 85 7.41 11.82 11.43
N ALA A 86 6.09 11.85 11.42
CA ALA A 86 5.26 10.77 11.92
C ALA A 86 3.95 10.68 11.15
N THR A 87 3.46 9.46 10.99
CA THR A 87 2.18 9.16 10.37
C THR A 87 1.51 7.99 11.07
N LEU A 88 0.21 7.89 10.91
CA LEU A 88 -0.58 6.72 11.31
C LEU A 88 -1.02 5.94 10.08
N ASP A 89 -1.38 4.69 10.30
CA ASP A 89 -2.08 3.89 9.28
C ASP A 89 -3.38 4.56 8.84
N ARG A 90 -3.93 4.11 7.73
CA ARG A 90 -5.16 4.68 7.12
C ARG A 90 -6.36 4.76 8.07
N ASN A 91 -6.44 3.85 9.05
CA ASN A 91 -7.53 3.80 10.03
C ASN A 91 -7.18 4.53 11.33
N GLY A 92 -5.90 4.80 11.59
CA GLY A 92 -5.42 5.47 12.78
C GLY A 92 -5.72 4.73 14.08
N LEU A 93 -5.60 3.41 14.05
CA LEU A 93 -5.92 2.57 15.20
C LEU A 93 -4.96 2.78 16.37
N ARG A 94 -3.71 3.11 16.08
CA ARG A 94 -2.74 3.47 17.11
C ARG A 94 -2.83 4.93 17.46
N PRO A 95 -2.85 5.31 18.75
CA PRO A 95 -2.85 6.71 19.17
C PRO A 95 -1.46 7.32 18.98
N ALA A 96 -1.44 8.61 18.60
CA ALA A 96 -0.25 9.45 18.66
C ALA A 96 -0.66 10.89 18.97
N ARG A 97 0.06 11.53 19.88
CA ARG A 97 -0.15 12.90 20.30
C ARG A 97 1.17 13.64 20.32
N TYR A 98 1.14 14.93 20.07
CA TYR A 98 2.35 15.73 20.15
C TYR A 98 2.11 17.06 20.84
N TYR A 99 3.18 17.54 21.45
CA TYR A 99 3.26 18.87 22.05
C TYR A 99 4.30 19.69 21.31
N VAL A 100 4.01 20.96 21.16
CA VAL A 100 5.00 21.97 20.76
C VAL A 100 5.21 22.89 21.95
N THR A 101 6.47 23.14 22.29
CA THR A 101 6.84 23.97 23.44
C THR A 101 7.42 25.30 23.00
N SER A 102 7.42 26.28 23.91
CA SER A 102 7.94 27.62 23.68
C SER A 102 9.48 27.67 23.57
N ASP A 103 10.17 26.60 23.92
CA ASP A 103 11.61 26.42 23.78
C ASP A 103 11.95 25.51 22.56
N ASP A 104 11.07 25.55 21.54
CA ASP A 104 11.25 24.92 20.23
C ASP A 104 11.41 23.39 20.27
N MET A 105 10.83 22.73 21.26
CA MET A 105 10.77 21.27 21.29
C MET A 105 9.44 20.75 20.77
N ILE A 106 9.51 19.61 20.07
CA ILE A 106 8.34 18.82 19.69
C ILE A 106 8.46 17.44 20.32
N ILE A 107 7.44 17.03 21.06
CA ILE A 107 7.39 15.75 21.76
C ILE A 107 6.22 14.97 21.19
N LEU A 108 6.51 13.87 20.53
CA LEU A 108 5.51 12.93 20.02
C LEU A 108 5.52 11.66 20.87
N SER A 109 4.34 11.22 21.29
CA SER A 109 4.18 9.98 22.06
C SER A 109 2.81 9.34 21.80
N SER A 110 2.68 8.06 22.11
CA SER A 110 1.39 7.35 22.08
C SER A 110 0.44 7.86 23.13
N GLU A 111 0.95 8.28 24.30
CA GLU A 111 0.18 8.67 25.47
C GLU A 111 0.65 10.00 26.06
N VAL A 112 -0.21 10.63 26.86
CA VAL A 112 0.09 11.83 27.64
C VAL A 112 0.90 11.42 28.87
N GLY A 113 1.91 12.23 29.24
CA GLY A 113 2.67 12.02 30.47
C GLY A 113 3.81 11.01 30.37
N VAL A 114 4.22 10.64 29.16
CA VAL A 114 5.40 9.77 28.92
C VAL A 114 6.70 10.48 29.34
N THR A 115 6.73 11.80 29.25
CA THR A 115 7.83 12.65 29.71
C THR A 115 7.29 13.78 30.55
N ASP A 116 8.04 14.17 31.57
CA ASP A 116 7.74 15.37 32.36
C ASP A 116 8.00 16.61 31.49
N VAL A 117 6.94 17.27 31.11
CA VAL A 117 6.97 18.53 30.38
C VAL A 117 6.36 19.60 31.23
N ASP A 118 7.06 20.73 31.40
CA ASP A 118 6.50 21.90 32.05
C ASP A 118 5.30 22.41 31.24
N GLU A 119 4.10 22.23 31.79
CA GLU A 119 2.85 22.60 31.12
C GLU A 119 2.82 24.08 30.72
N SER A 120 3.50 24.94 31.47
CA SER A 120 3.57 26.38 31.18
C SER A 120 4.31 26.69 29.86
N LYS A 121 5.15 25.80 29.41
CA LYS A 121 5.89 25.89 28.14
C LYS A 121 5.11 25.37 26.95
N ILE A 122 4.07 24.59 27.14
CA ILE A 122 3.33 23.98 26.05
C ILE A 122 2.47 25.02 25.35
N ILE A 123 2.79 25.32 24.10
CA ILE A 123 2.04 26.28 23.27
C ILE A 123 1.03 25.61 22.36
N ARG A 124 1.19 24.29 22.07
CA ARG A 124 0.30 23.52 21.19
C ARG A 124 0.22 22.09 21.67
N LYS A 125 -1.00 21.55 21.76
CA LYS A 125 -1.28 20.14 22.04
C LYS A 125 -2.17 19.61 20.93
N GLU A 126 -1.73 18.59 20.21
CA GLU A 126 -2.53 18.02 19.14
C GLU A 126 -2.45 16.50 19.13
N ARG A 127 -3.42 15.92 18.41
CA ARG A 127 -3.47 14.51 18.10
C ARG A 127 -3.09 14.34 16.62
N LEU A 128 -2.27 13.34 16.33
CA LEU A 128 -2.06 12.91 14.96
C LEU A 128 -3.31 12.18 14.46
N HIS A 129 -3.78 12.54 13.29
CA HIS A 129 -4.99 11.98 12.69
C HIS A 129 -4.67 10.96 11.63
N PRO A 130 -5.56 9.97 11.38
CA PRO A 130 -5.42 9.03 10.28
C PRO A 130 -5.22 9.75 8.94
N GLY A 131 -4.34 9.26 8.11
CA GLY A 131 -4.05 9.84 6.80
C GLY A 131 -3.38 11.22 6.85
N LYS A 132 -2.96 11.70 8.04
CA LYS A 132 -2.23 12.96 8.21
C LYS A 132 -0.80 12.71 8.64
N MET A 133 0.11 13.53 8.11
CA MET A 133 1.52 13.48 8.43
C MET A 133 1.93 14.69 9.25
N LEU A 134 2.64 14.46 10.35
CA LEU A 134 3.43 15.48 11.03
C LEU A 134 4.83 15.48 10.41
N LEU A 135 5.32 16.60 9.94
CA LEU A 135 6.66 16.73 9.39
C LEU A 135 7.33 17.98 9.93
N ILE A 136 8.55 17.82 10.39
CA ILE A 136 9.39 18.90 10.96
C ILE A 136 10.67 18.99 10.14
N ASP A 137 10.96 20.17 9.61
CA ASP A 137 12.25 20.51 9.01
C ASP A 137 13.12 21.11 10.11
N THR A 138 14.08 20.33 10.61
CA THR A 138 14.94 20.75 11.73
C THR A 138 15.97 21.79 11.34
N GLU A 139 16.36 21.85 10.05
CA GLU A 139 17.28 22.88 9.55
C GLU A 139 16.58 24.25 9.46
N LYS A 140 15.29 24.25 9.09
CA LYS A 140 14.49 25.49 9.01
C LYS A 140 13.74 25.82 10.28
N GLY A 141 13.70 24.92 11.26
CA GLY A 141 12.91 25.08 12.47
C GLY A 141 11.41 25.24 12.18
N LYS A 142 10.88 24.49 11.21
CA LYS A 142 9.49 24.64 10.72
C LYS A 142 8.72 23.35 10.79
N ILE A 143 7.50 23.40 11.29
CA ILE A 143 6.50 22.35 11.10
C ILE A 143 5.87 22.59 9.72
N ILE A 144 5.93 21.58 8.86
CA ILE A 144 5.34 21.59 7.52
C ILE A 144 3.94 20.96 7.64
N SER A 145 2.92 21.63 7.13
CA SER A 145 1.55 21.11 7.20
C SER A 145 1.36 19.91 6.25
N ASP A 146 0.46 19.01 6.61
CA ASP A 146 0.08 17.86 5.79
C ASP A 146 -0.35 18.28 4.37
N GLU A 147 -1.09 19.38 4.28
CA GLU A 147 -1.54 19.94 3.01
C GLU A 147 -0.37 20.41 2.14
N GLU A 148 0.64 21.09 2.74
CA GLU A 148 1.83 21.58 2.05
C GLU A 148 2.68 20.39 1.54
N ILE A 149 2.85 19.35 2.35
CA ILE A 149 3.56 18.13 1.95
C ILE A 149 2.88 17.46 0.77
N LYS A 150 1.57 17.20 0.91
CA LYS A 150 0.78 16.49 -0.09
C LYS A 150 0.69 17.25 -1.41
N GLU A 151 0.50 18.56 -1.34
CA GLU A 151 0.47 19.39 -2.53
C GLU A 151 1.81 19.37 -3.27
N TYR A 152 2.91 19.48 -2.55
CA TYR A 152 4.24 19.39 -3.15
C TYR A 152 4.47 18.01 -3.78
N GLU A 153 4.25 16.92 -3.05
CA GLU A 153 4.53 15.58 -3.54
C GLU A 153 3.61 15.17 -4.70
N ALA A 154 2.36 15.65 -4.72
CA ALA A 154 1.43 15.34 -5.80
C ALA A 154 1.67 16.14 -7.09
N THR A 155 2.31 17.30 -7.00
CA THR A 155 2.41 18.23 -8.14
C THR A 155 3.81 18.34 -8.74
N HIS A 156 4.88 17.97 -8.00
CA HIS A 156 6.24 18.14 -8.49
C HIS A 156 6.61 17.17 -9.64
N LYS A 157 5.78 16.17 -9.91
CA LYS A 157 5.90 15.25 -11.04
C LYS A 157 4.58 15.16 -11.80
N PRO A 158 4.58 14.88 -13.10
CA PRO A 158 3.36 14.83 -13.90
C PRO A 158 2.64 13.47 -13.80
N TYR A 159 2.25 13.07 -12.58
CA TYR A 159 1.61 11.77 -12.33
C TYR A 159 0.34 11.55 -13.14
N ALA A 160 -0.50 12.58 -13.26
CA ALA A 160 -1.72 12.51 -14.07
C ALA A 160 -1.40 12.13 -15.51
N HIS A 161 -0.40 12.79 -16.11
CA HIS A 161 0.00 12.48 -17.49
C HIS A 161 0.51 11.04 -17.62
N TRP A 162 1.27 10.55 -16.64
CA TRP A 162 1.78 9.19 -16.68
C TRP A 162 0.66 8.16 -16.56
N VAL A 163 -0.22 8.33 -15.57
CA VAL A 163 -1.39 7.46 -15.37
C VAL A 163 -2.26 7.45 -16.63
N ASP A 164 -2.69 8.62 -17.09
CA ASP A 164 -3.63 8.72 -18.22
C ASP A 164 -3.04 8.16 -19.54
N LYS A 165 -1.72 8.16 -19.67
CA LYS A 165 -1.04 7.64 -20.86
C LYS A 165 -0.79 6.13 -20.80
N THR A 166 -0.57 5.57 -19.61
CA THR A 166 -0.05 4.19 -19.46
C THR A 166 -1.04 3.24 -18.83
N LEU A 167 -1.97 3.73 -18.01
CA LEU A 167 -2.98 2.89 -17.39
C LEU A 167 -4.12 2.67 -18.38
N VAL A 168 -4.38 1.42 -18.70
CA VAL A 168 -5.48 1.03 -19.57
C VAL A 168 -6.48 0.25 -18.74
N ASP A 169 -7.70 0.76 -18.67
CA ASP A 169 -8.81 0.05 -18.05
C ASP A 169 -9.15 -1.19 -18.88
N ILE A 170 -9.31 -2.31 -18.21
CA ILE A 170 -9.65 -3.59 -18.84
C ILE A 170 -10.96 -3.50 -19.64
N GLU A 171 -11.91 -2.68 -19.19
CA GLU A 171 -13.19 -2.46 -19.87
C GLU A 171 -13.04 -1.67 -21.17
N ASN A 172 -11.97 -0.89 -21.29
CA ASN A 172 -11.64 -0.08 -22.46
C ASN A 172 -10.72 -0.80 -23.46
N LEU A 173 -10.33 -2.04 -23.16
CA LEU A 173 -9.57 -2.83 -24.14
C LEU A 173 -10.39 -3.04 -25.41
N PRO A 174 -9.77 -2.95 -26.61
CA PRO A 174 -10.46 -3.21 -27.86
C PRO A 174 -11.07 -4.62 -27.79
N LYS A 175 -12.39 -4.70 -27.89
CA LYS A 175 -13.06 -5.99 -28.02
C LYS A 175 -12.57 -6.63 -29.31
N SER A 176 -12.08 -7.86 -29.22
CA SER A 176 -11.70 -8.63 -30.40
C SER A 176 -12.84 -8.63 -31.43
N ARG A 177 -12.51 -8.32 -32.68
CA ARG A 177 -13.47 -8.31 -33.79
C ARG A 177 -13.75 -9.68 -34.35
N ASP A 178 -12.89 -10.65 -34.08
CA ASP A 178 -13.00 -12.01 -34.56
C ASP A 178 -13.69 -12.92 -33.53
N LYS A 179 -14.74 -13.57 -33.97
CA LYS A 179 -15.53 -14.52 -33.15
C LYS A 179 -14.75 -15.78 -32.71
N GLY A 180 -13.44 -15.80 -32.86
CA GLY A 180 -12.54 -16.89 -32.52
C GLY A 180 -11.43 -16.53 -31.54
N ASP A 181 -11.30 -15.24 -31.18
CA ASP A 181 -10.31 -14.83 -30.19
C ASP A 181 -10.73 -15.28 -28.81
N THR A 182 -10.09 -16.31 -28.37
CA THR A 182 -10.25 -16.85 -27.02
C THR A 182 -9.35 -16.08 -26.06
N TRP A 183 -9.58 -16.20 -24.78
CA TRP A 183 -8.66 -15.76 -23.71
C TRP A 183 -7.22 -16.20 -23.99
N HIS A 184 -7.06 -17.30 -24.69
CA HIS A 184 -5.77 -17.86 -25.12
C HIS A 184 -4.98 -16.90 -26.01
N ASP A 185 -5.64 -16.25 -26.98
CA ASP A 185 -4.99 -15.32 -27.92
C ASP A 185 -4.60 -14.01 -27.22
N LEU A 186 -5.41 -13.56 -26.25
CA LEU A 186 -5.06 -12.42 -25.40
C LEU A 186 -3.82 -12.74 -24.54
N ILE A 187 -3.78 -13.91 -23.92
CA ILE A 187 -2.66 -14.36 -23.12
C ILE A 187 -1.40 -14.52 -23.97
N GLU A 188 -1.49 -15.04 -25.18
CA GLU A 188 -0.37 -15.14 -26.11
C GLU A 188 0.13 -13.75 -26.56
N SER A 189 -0.78 -12.80 -26.77
CA SER A 189 -0.43 -11.41 -27.06
C SER A 189 0.29 -10.73 -25.89
N ILE A 190 -0.18 -10.96 -24.67
CA ILE A 190 0.47 -10.45 -23.44
C ILE A 190 1.83 -11.12 -23.25
N LYS A 191 1.96 -12.44 -23.49
CA LYS A 191 3.25 -13.16 -23.45
C LYS A 191 4.26 -12.57 -24.43
N SER A 192 3.83 -12.29 -25.64
CA SER A 192 4.71 -11.72 -26.68
C SER A 192 5.18 -10.30 -26.35
N ALA A 193 4.34 -9.52 -25.66
CA ALA A 193 4.69 -8.17 -25.20
C ALA A 193 5.56 -8.17 -23.92
N ALA A 194 5.51 -9.25 -23.15
CA ALA A 194 6.20 -9.39 -21.86
C ALA A 194 7.56 -10.09 -21.93
N VAL A 195 8.01 -10.47 -23.12
CA VAL A 195 9.29 -11.18 -23.31
C VAL A 195 10.45 -10.38 -22.71
N GLY A 196 11.03 -10.92 -21.63
CA GLY A 196 12.19 -10.36 -20.94
C GLY A 196 11.89 -9.65 -19.60
N ASN A 197 10.65 -9.57 -19.19
CA ASN A 197 10.30 -8.99 -17.89
C ASN A 197 9.86 -10.09 -16.89
N ARG A 198 10.75 -10.40 -15.95
CA ARG A 198 10.58 -11.51 -14.99
C ARG A 198 9.33 -11.39 -14.11
N HIS A 199 8.90 -10.17 -13.84
CA HIS A 199 7.71 -9.91 -13.01
C HIS A 199 6.42 -10.26 -13.76
N TYR A 200 6.33 -9.90 -15.02
CA TYR A 200 5.22 -10.29 -15.89
C TYR A 200 5.15 -11.80 -16.12
N ASP A 201 6.31 -12.48 -16.18
CA ASP A 201 6.37 -13.93 -16.35
C ASP A 201 5.71 -14.67 -15.15
N LEU A 202 5.86 -14.16 -13.94
CA LEU A 202 5.25 -14.74 -12.74
C LEU A 202 3.72 -14.54 -12.71
N ILE A 203 3.26 -13.34 -13.00
CA ILE A 203 1.82 -13.00 -13.09
C ILE A 203 1.17 -13.81 -14.22
N LEU A 204 1.83 -13.90 -15.37
CA LEU A 204 1.34 -14.66 -16.50
C LEU A 204 1.23 -16.15 -16.20
N ARG A 205 2.22 -16.75 -15.55
CA ARG A 205 2.17 -18.16 -15.14
C ARG A 205 0.99 -18.43 -14.22
N SER A 206 0.79 -17.59 -13.22
CA SER A 206 -0.35 -17.71 -12.31
C SER A 206 -1.69 -17.56 -13.05
N THR A 207 -1.76 -16.63 -14.01
CA THR A 207 -2.98 -16.41 -14.81
C THR A 207 -3.24 -17.59 -15.76
N ILE A 208 -2.19 -18.14 -16.39
CA ILE A 208 -2.30 -19.33 -17.27
C ILE A 208 -2.69 -20.57 -16.48
N GLU A 209 -2.13 -20.75 -15.29
CA GLU A 209 -2.51 -21.86 -14.41
C GLU A 209 -3.97 -21.73 -13.97
N LEU A 210 -4.42 -20.52 -13.63
CA LEU A 210 -5.84 -20.23 -13.35
C LEU A 210 -6.71 -20.48 -14.58
N GLU A 211 -6.31 -20.03 -15.76
CA GLU A 211 -7.05 -20.28 -17.00
C GLU A 211 -7.17 -21.76 -17.30
N ASN A 212 -6.08 -22.52 -17.24
CA ASN A 212 -6.10 -23.97 -17.43
C ASN A 212 -7.00 -24.69 -16.40
N MET A 213 -7.20 -24.09 -15.24
CA MET A 213 -8.14 -24.58 -14.21
C MET A 213 -9.61 -24.27 -14.55
N PHE A 214 -9.88 -23.19 -15.29
CA PHE A 214 -11.24 -22.69 -15.54
C PHE A 214 -11.75 -22.94 -16.98
N VAL A 215 -10.87 -23.19 -17.93
CA VAL A 215 -11.19 -23.26 -19.37
C VAL A 215 -11.93 -24.55 -19.80
N ASN A 216 -12.04 -25.58 -18.98
CA ASN A 216 -12.84 -26.78 -19.30
C ASN A 216 -14.35 -26.59 -19.09
N ARG A 217 -14.88 -25.42 -19.47
CA ARG A 217 -16.33 -25.19 -19.52
C ARG A 217 -16.91 -25.55 -20.87
N GLU A 218 -16.95 -26.80 -21.18
CA GLU A 218 -17.91 -27.28 -22.19
C GLU A 218 -19.28 -27.32 -21.50
N ASN A 219 -20.22 -26.53 -22.00
CA ASN A 219 -21.63 -26.48 -21.58
C ASN A 219 -22.01 -25.74 -20.27
N GLY A 220 -21.19 -24.86 -19.77
CA GLY A 220 -21.56 -24.00 -18.62
C GLY A 220 -21.58 -24.69 -17.26
N GLU A 221 -21.11 -25.92 -17.17
CA GLU A 221 -20.94 -26.64 -15.92
C GLU A 221 -19.51 -26.47 -15.39
N ASP A 222 -19.44 -26.31 -14.08
CA ASP A 222 -18.20 -26.13 -13.34
C ASP A 222 -17.53 -27.49 -13.14
N THR A 223 -16.65 -27.88 -14.04
CA THR A 223 -16.04 -29.21 -14.08
C THR A 223 -14.89 -29.42 -13.12
N LEU A 224 -14.38 -28.32 -12.50
CA LEU A 224 -13.28 -28.43 -11.55
C LEU A 224 -13.75 -28.77 -10.14
N PRO A 225 -13.11 -29.75 -9.49
CA PRO A 225 -13.40 -30.04 -8.09
C PRO A 225 -13.17 -28.81 -7.21
N LEU A 226 -14.03 -28.62 -6.21
CA LEU A 226 -13.94 -27.51 -5.25
C LEU A 226 -12.54 -27.37 -4.63
N LEU A 227 -11.91 -28.47 -4.25
CA LEU A 227 -10.53 -28.52 -3.74
C LEU A 227 -9.49 -27.95 -4.69
N THR A 228 -9.66 -28.11 -6.00
CA THR A 228 -8.72 -27.57 -7.00
C THR A 228 -8.88 -26.07 -7.10
N ARG A 229 -10.12 -25.58 -7.05
CA ARG A 229 -10.42 -24.13 -7.02
C ARG A 229 -9.90 -23.46 -5.76
N GLN A 230 -10.09 -24.09 -4.61
CA GLN A 230 -9.58 -23.58 -3.34
C GLN A 230 -8.06 -23.41 -3.35
N LYS A 231 -7.33 -24.39 -3.90
CA LYS A 231 -5.87 -24.31 -4.05
C LYS A 231 -5.44 -23.16 -4.97
N ALA A 232 -6.19 -22.88 -6.03
CA ALA A 232 -5.92 -21.77 -6.94
C ALA A 232 -6.00 -20.40 -6.24
N PHE A 233 -6.88 -20.28 -5.23
CA PHE A 233 -7.03 -19.07 -4.41
C PHE A 233 -6.21 -19.09 -3.12
N GLY A 234 -5.33 -20.07 -2.94
CA GLY A 234 -4.45 -20.16 -1.76
C GLY A 234 -5.13 -20.67 -0.48
N TYR A 235 -6.42 -21.05 -0.52
CA TYR A 235 -7.14 -21.53 0.66
C TYR A 235 -6.97 -23.03 0.84
N SER A 236 -6.63 -23.46 2.05
CA SER A 236 -6.75 -24.85 2.45
C SER A 236 -8.23 -25.20 2.74
N TRP A 237 -8.55 -26.49 2.76
CA TRP A 237 -9.86 -26.95 3.20
C TRP A 237 -10.17 -26.55 4.64
N GLU A 238 -9.13 -26.52 5.47
CA GLU A 238 -9.21 -26.15 6.89
C GLU A 238 -9.55 -24.67 7.04
N ASP A 239 -8.92 -23.79 6.27
CA ASP A 239 -9.19 -22.35 6.28
C ASP A 239 -10.65 -22.07 5.91
N VAL A 240 -11.12 -22.65 4.81
CA VAL A 240 -12.53 -22.47 4.38
C VAL A 240 -13.51 -23.00 5.42
N ASN A 241 -13.23 -24.17 6.00
CA ASN A 241 -14.10 -24.77 7.00
C ASN A 241 -14.13 -23.97 8.29
N ASN A 242 -12.99 -23.42 8.73
CA ASN A 242 -12.93 -22.56 9.90
C ASN A 242 -13.64 -21.24 9.67
N THR A 243 -13.43 -20.59 8.53
CA THR A 243 -14.10 -19.35 8.15
C THR A 243 -15.63 -19.55 8.10
N ILE A 244 -16.10 -20.64 7.47
CA ILE A 244 -17.54 -20.94 7.40
C ILE A 244 -18.11 -21.22 8.80
N LYS A 245 -17.39 -21.94 9.65
CA LYS A 245 -17.82 -22.19 11.04
C LYS A 245 -17.95 -20.90 11.84
N GLU A 246 -17.00 -19.98 11.71
CA GLU A 246 -17.04 -18.69 12.39
C GLU A 246 -18.22 -17.84 11.92
N ILE A 247 -18.44 -17.75 10.62
CA ILE A 247 -19.56 -16.99 10.05
C ILE A 247 -20.91 -17.60 10.47
N VAL A 248 -21.05 -18.93 10.38
CA VAL A 248 -22.35 -19.60 10.57
C VAL A 248 -22.66 -19.85 12.03
N LEU A 249 -21.66 -20.22 12.85
CA LEU A 249 -21.87 -20.60 14.23
C LEU A 249 -21.74 -19.44 15.22
N LYS A 250 -20.89 -18.48 14.92
CA LYS A 250 -20.65 -17.34 15.81
C LYS A 250 -21.33 -16.06 15.32
N ALA A 251 -21.84 -16.03 14.10
CA ALA A 251 -22.33 -14.84 13.41
C ALA A 251 -21.29 -13.70 13.37
N ASP A 252 -20.02 -14.08 13.39
CA ASP A 252 -18.91 -13.15 13.32
C ASP A 252 -18.63 -12.71 11.87
N ASP A 253 -18.31 -11.44 11.69
CA ASP A 253 -17.91 -10.91 10.41
C ASP A 253 -16.54 -11.50 10.02
N PRO A 254 -16.37 -12.04 8.79
CA PRO A 254 -15.07 -12.56 8.31
C PRO A 254 -13.93 -11.55 8.39
N ILE A 255 -14.25 -10.25 8.31
CA ILE A 255 -13.27 -9.18 8.45
C ILE A 255 -12.78 -9.05 9.89
N GLY A 256 -13.62 -9.35 10.87
CA GLY A 256 -13.22 -9.40 12.29
C GLY A 256 -12.32 -10.60 12.60
N ALA A 257 -12.47 -11.70 11.89
CA ALA A 257 -11.66 -12.91 12.06
C ALA A 257 -10.23 -12.74 11.51
N MET A 258 -10.00 -11.85 10.56
CA MET A 258 -8.66 -11.55 10.04
C MET A 258 -7.79 -10.69 10.98
N GLY A 259 -8.34 -10.22 12.07
CA GLY A 259 -7.63 -9.42 13.08
C GLY A 259 -7.36 -10.14 14.41
N THR A 260 -7.55 -11.43 14.46
CA THR A 260 -7.39 -12.26 15.69
C THR A 260 -6.23 -13.25 15.60
N ASP A 261 -5.13 -12.86 15.01
CA ASP A 261 -3.85 -13.58 15.19
C ASP A 261 -3.09 -13.04 16.39
#